data_236f97d852b916148a0fd427dc157c3b
#
_entry.id   236f97d852b916148a0fd427dc157c3b
#
_cell.length_a   1.000
_cell.length_b   1.000
_cell.length_c   1.000
_cell.angle_alpha   90.00
_cell.angle_beta   90.00
_cell.angle_gamma   90.00
#
_symmetry.space_group_name_H-M   'P 1'
#
loop_
_entity.id
_entity.type
_entity.pdbx_description
1 polymer ?
#
loop_
_entity_poly.entity_id
_entity_poly.type
_entity_poly.pdbx_seq_one_letter_code
_entity_poly.pdbx_strand_id
1 'polypeptide(L)'
;RGLGDVYKRQEIGLAQKNKESIEDLKSKAIKISSELKDAKNKFQTNKIEYEDFLLNIPNLLDPSVPLGKSAEDNEVLKEAGMISSFDFTPRDHQELGILADGMDFEAATKISKSRFVIFKNSVAKLSRALIQFMLNTHTNEHGYQEIYVPYIVNKDSLLGTGQLPKFKEDQFQINDDENEMYLIPTAEVPVTNYHRDEILNSKDLTLSYVSHTPCFRSEAGSYGLDTKGIIRQHQFEKVELVKITHPDKSSHELEQLTADAEKILELLELPYRKVKLCSGDIGFGSSITYDLEVWLPSQKKYREISSCSNYKDFQTRRLKIRTEEKGSKVLCHTLNGSGLAVGRTMAAILENFQEKSGSVQIPKVLRPYMDGQEVL
;
A
#
# COMPACT_ATOMS: atom_id res chain seq x y z
N ARG A 1 18.42 -10.61 38.11
CA ARG A 1 19.28 -9.53 38.65
C ARG A 1 18.53 -8.60 39.62
N GLY A 2 17.23 -8.34 39.50
CA GLY A 2 16.42 -7.56 40.46
C GLY A 2 16.30 -8.18 41.83
N LEU A 3 16.35 -9.51 41.93
CA LEU A 3 16.36 -10.22 43.19
C LEU A 3 17.58 -9.87 44.08
N GLY A 4 18.76 -9.67 43.47
CA GLY A 4 20.00 -9.33 44.23
C GLY A 4 19.91 -7.99 44.94
N ASP A 5 19.25 -6.97 44.34
CA ASP A 5 19.05 -5.67 44.98
C ASP A 5 18.06 -5.77 46.16
N VAL A 6 17.01 -6.56 46.01
CA VAL A 6 16.03 -6.81 47.09
C VAL A 6 16.68 -7.53 48.26
N TYR A 7 17.47 -8.58 48.02
CA TYR A 7 18.18 -9.30 49.07
C TYR A 7 19.18 -8.42 49.83
N LYS A 8 19.96 -7.58 49.11
CA LYS A 8 20.91 -6.65 49.73
C LYS A 8 20.22 -5.60 50.59
N ARG A 9 19.08 -5.09 50.21
CA ARG A 9 18.27 -4.17 51.02
C ARG A 9 17.76 -4.85 52.29
N GLN A 10 17.37 -6.11 52.20
CA GLN A 10 16.97 -6.92 53.39
C GLN A 10 18.14 -7.18 54.32
N GLU A 11 19.34 -7.52 53.80
CA GLU A 11 20.56 -7.69 54.60
C GLU A 11 20.94 -6.40 55.32
N ILE A 12 20.85 -5.23 54.68
CA ILE A 12 21.09 -3.93 55.34
C ILE A 12 20.08 -3.68 56.46
N GLY A 13 18.80 -3.99 56.25
CA GLY A 13 17.77 -3.85 57.28
C GLY A 13 18.02 -4.75 58.50
N LEU A 14 18.46 -5.98 58.28
CA LEU A 14 18.84 -6.92 59.34
C LEU A 14 20.10 -6.46 60.14
N ALA A 15 21.14 -6.03 59.42
CA ALA A 15 22.37 -5.53 60.03
C ALA A 15 22.11 -4.25 60.86
N GLN A 16 21.23 -3.34 60.39
CA GLN A 16 20.80 -2.18 61.18
C GLN A 16 20.09 -2.57 62.46
N LYS A 17 19.23 -3.57 62.42
CA LYS A 17 18.51 -4.10 63.60
C LYS A 17 19.45 -4.71 64.59
N ASN A 18 20.55 -5.36 64.15
CA ASN A 18 21.56 -6.00 64.98
C ASN A 18 22.68 -5.05 65.46
N LYS A 19 22.59 -3.73 65.05
CA LYS A 19 23.65 -2.72 65.38
C LYS A 19 25.03 -3.07 64.82
N GLU A 20 25.09 -3.76 63.67
CA GLU A 20 26.33 -4.10 62.96
C GLU A 20 26.73 -2.95 61.98
N SER A 21 28.04 -2.94 61.62
CA SER A 21 28.49 -1.96 60.59
C SER A 21 27.86 -2.26 59.25
N ILE A 22 27.24 -1.25 58.64
CA ILE A 22 26.51 -1.36 57.38
C ILE A 22 27.20 -0.68 56.17
N GLU A 23 28.40 -0.10 56.40
CA GLU A 23 29.09 0.67 55.35
C GLU A 23 29.46 -0.15 54.12
N ASP A 24 30.01 -1.36 54.33
CA ASP A 24 30.32 -2.29 53.22
C ASP A 24 29.08 -2.77 52.49
N LEU A 25 27.99 -3.04 53.22
CA LEU A 25 26.73 -3.46 52.62
C LEU A 25 26.09 -2.33 51.80
N LYS A 26 26.15 -1.08 52.29
CA LYS A 26 25.71 0.10 51.54
C LYS A 26 26.54 0.32 50.28
N SER A 27 27.86 0.23 50.36
CA SER A 27 28.78 0.37 49.25
C SER A 27 28.48 -0.69 48.15
N LYS A 28 28.28 -1.94 48.57
CA LYS A 28 27.88 -3.04 47.66
C LYS A 28 26.51 -2.81 47.05
N ALA A 29 25.52 -2.33 47.80
CA ALA A 29 24.18 -2.01 47.29
C ALA A 29 24.22 -0.87 46.28
N ILE A 30 24.98 0.18 46.52
CA ILE A 30 25.20 1.30 45.57
C ILE A 30 25.82 0.77 44.28
N LYS A 31 26.87 -0.03 44.35
CA LYS A 31 27.52 -0.64 43.19
C LYS A 31 26.57 -1.51 42.40
N ILE A 32 25.81 -2.40 43.05
CA ILE A 32 24.81 -3.26 42.37
C ILE A 32 23.70 -2.40 41.71
N SER A 33 23.24 -1.34 42.36
CA SER A 33 22.23 -0.43 41.79
C SER A 33 22.75 0.30 40.54
N SER A 34 24.03 0.74 40.57
CA SER A 34 24.69 1.34 39.42
C SER A 34 24.81 0.32 38.27
N GLU A 35 25.35 -0.86 38.52
CA GLU A 35 25.50 -1.94 37.54
C GLU A 35 24.14 -2.36 36.94
N LEU A 36 23.08 -2.38 37.76
CA LEU A 36 21.71 -2.68 37.29
C LEU A 36 21.18 -1.59 36.35
N LYS A 37 21.43 -0.31 36.71
CA LYS A 37 21.05 0.83 35.86
C LYS A 37 21.75 0.77 34.50
N ASP A 38 23.07 0.54 34.52
CA ASP A 38 23.87 0.45 33.29
C ASP A 38 23.45 -0.75 32.43
N ALA A 39 23.19 -1.90 33.05
CA ALA A 39 22.69 -3.09 32.37
C ALA A 39 21.30 -2.87 31.76
N LYS A 40 20.40 -2.15 32.46
CA LYS A 40 19.07 -1.77 31.90
C LYS A 40 19.21 -0.81 30.70
N ASN A 41 20.07 0.21 30.83
CA ASN A 41 20.30 1.14 29.72
C ASN A 41 20.88 0.40 28.53
N LYS A 42 21.89 -0.42 28.69
CA LYS A 42 22.47 -1.23 27.61
C LYS A 42 21.45 -2.20 26.98
N PHE A 43 20.61 -2.83 27.81
CA PHE A 43 19.54 -3.67 27.30
C PHE A 43 18.55 -2.88 26.47
N GLN A 44 18.15 -1.70 26.91
CA GLN A 44 17.20 -0.84 26.16
C GLN A 44 17.81 -0.36 24.84
N THR A 45 19.07 0.07 24.83
CA THR A 45 19.76 0.45 23.60
C THR A 45 19.83 -0.71 22.62
N ASN A 46 20.33 -1.86 23.04
CA ASN A 46 20.41 -3.05 22.19
C ASN A 46 19.04 -3.52 21.68
N LYS A 47 17.98 -3.34 22.49
CA LYS A 47 16.60 -3.67 22.09
C LYS A 47 16.15 -2.77 20.96
N ILE A 48 16.37 -1.46 21.06
CA ILE A 48 16.02 -0.50 20.02
C ILE A 48 16.77 -0.82 18.72
N GLU A 49 18.09 -1.03 18.79
CA GLU A 49 18.91 -1.39 17.62
C GLU A 49 18.44 -2.70 16.97
N TYR A 50 18.07 -3.69 17.77
CA TYR A 50 17.55 -4.97 17.28
C TYR A 50 16.19 -4.82 16.61
N GLU A 51 15.27 -4.04 17.20
CA GLU A 51 13.94 -3.77 16.62
C GLU A 51 14.08 -2.99 15.31
N ASP A 52 14.95 -1.99 15.25
CA ASP A 52 15.23 -1.24 14.02
C ASP A 52 15.84 -2.15 12.93
N PHE A 53 16.79 -3.00 13.30
CA PHE A 53 17.33 -3.99 12.36
C PHE A 53 16.25 -4.90 11.78
N LEU A 54 15.35 -5.43 12.63
CA LEU A 54 14.25 -6.30 12.17
C LEU A 54 13.28 -5.58 11.21
N LEU A 55 13.01 -4.29 11.44
CA LEU A 55 12.15 -3.51 10.56
C LEU A 55 12.73 -3.32 9.16
N ASN A 56 14.04 -3.43 8.99
CA ASN A 56 14.76 -3.29 7.72
C ASN A 56 14.99 -4.63 6.99
N ILE A 57 14.52 -5.75 7.51
CA ILE A 57 14.58 -7.05 6.83
C ILE A 57 13.38 -7.19 5.90
N PRO A 58 13.61 -7.49 4.59
CA PRO A 58 12.52 -7.74 3.65
C PRO A 58 11.76 -9.03 3.99
N ASN A 59 10.56 -9.16 3.42
CA ASN A 59 9.80 -10.39 3.55
C ASN A 59 10.47 -11.57 2.82
N LEU A 60 10.11 -12.78 3.23
CA LEU A 60 10.52 -14.00 2.54
C LEU A 60 9.67 -14.20 1.30
N LEU A 61 10.32 -14.44 0.16
CA LEU A 61 9.64 -14.70 -1.09
C LEU A 61 8.94 -16.07 -1.07
N ASP A 62 7.81 -16.14 -1.76
CA ASP A 62 7.16 -17.40 -2.05
C ASP A 62 8.03 -18.24 -2.98
N PRO A 63 8.14 -19.56 -2.80
CA PRO A 63 8.95 -20.42 -3.68
C PRO A 63 8.58 -20.38 -5.16
N SER A 64 7.38 -19.94 -5.51
CA SER A 64 6.91 -19.78 -6.89
C SER A 64 7.33 -18.48 -7.57
N VAL A 65 7.98 -17.56 -6.84
CA VAL A 65 8.49 -16.30 -7.39
C VAL A 65 9.68 -16.58 -8.32
N PRO A 66 9.64 -16.15 -9.58
CA PRO A 66 10.75 -16.35 -10.51
C PRO A 66 12.00 -15.58 -10.06
N LEU A 67 13.17 -16.18 -10.26
CA LEU A 67 14.42 -15.48 -10.03
C LEU A 67 14.68 -14.49 -11.16
N GLY A 68 15.02 -13.25 -10.82
CA GLY A 68 15.29 -12.19 -11.80
C GLY A 68 15.94 -10.98 -11.16
N LYS A 69 16.34 -9.99 -11.98
CA LYS A 69 17.05 -8.78 -11.55
C LYS A 69 16.22 -7.51 -11.73
N SER A 70 15.26 -7.50 -12.65
CA SER A 70 14.46 -6.33 -13.02
C SER A 70 13.12 -6.75 -13.61
N ALA A 71 12.27 -5.78 -13.93
CA ALA A 71 10.96 -5.99 -14.55
C ALA A 71 11.02 -6.78 -15.87
N GLU A 72 12.17 -6.83 -16.55
CA GLU A 72 12.37 -7.60 -17.78
C GLU A 72 12.33 -9.12 -17.52
N ASP A 73 12.58 -9.54 -16.29
CA ASP A 73 12.59 -10.95 -15.87
C ASP A 73 11.24 -11.40 -15.27
N ASN A 74 10.21 -10.53 -15.30
CA ASN A 74 8.88 -10.86 -14.84
C ASN A 74 8.21 -11.89 -15.76
N GLU A 75 7.43 -12.81 -15.16
CA GLU A 75 6.75 -13.88 -15.89
C GLU A 75 5.36 -13.40 -16.36
N VAL A 76 5.13 -13.36 -17.68
CA VAL A 76 3.79 -13.08 -18.23
C VAL A 76 2.92 -14.31 -18.08
N LEU A 77 1.83 -14.20 -17.30
CA LEU A 77 0.92 -15.32 -17.02
C LEU A 77 -0.29 -15.33 -17.95
N LYS A 78 -0.77 -14.15 -18.37
CA LYS A 78 -1.99 -13.98 -19.18
C LYS A 78 -1.89 -12.69 -19.97
N GLU A 79 -2.40 -12.72 -21.20
CA GLU A 79 -2.74 -11.54 -21.99
C GLU A 79 -4.24 -11.60 -22.35
N ALA A 80 -4.93 -10.48 -22.26
CA ALA A 80 -6.37 -10.38 -22.49
C ALA A 80 -6.76 -9.06 -23.13
N GLY A 81 -7.91 -9.05 -23.81
CA GLY A 81 -8.38 -7.91 -24.58
C GLY A 81 -7.72 -7.80 -25.95
N MET A 82 -8.29 -6.99 -26.82
CA MET A 82 -7.80 -6.78 -28.18
C MET A 82 -7.12 -5.40 -28.26
N ILE A 83 -5.83 -5.39 -28.62
CA ILE A 83 -5.12 -4.14 -28.92
C ILE A 83 -5.70 -3.53 -30.19
N SER A 84 -6.27 -2.31 -30.05
CA SER A 84 -6.84 -1.58 -31.17
C SER A 84 -5.77 -1.18 -32.17
N SER A 85 -6.04 -1.37 -33.45
CA SER A 85 -5.23 -0.83 -34.55
C SER A 85 -5.81 0.52 -35.00
N PHE A 86 -4.95 1.52 -35.09
CA PHE A 86 -5.35 2.86 -35.61
C PHE A 86 -4.79 3.09 -37.00
N ASP A 87 -5.57 3.72 -37.89
CA ASP A 87 -5.11 4.20 -39.19
C ASP A 87 -4.46 5.60 -39.14
N PHE A 88 -4.22 6.07 -37.87
CA PHE A 88 -3.58 7.35 -37.56
C PHE A 88 -2.59 7.16 -36.42
N THR A 89 -1.73 8.15 -36.16
CA THR A 89 -0.82 8.14 -35.01
C THR A 89 -1.62 8.45 -33.75
N PRO A 90 -1.71 7.51 -32.77
CA PRO A 90 -2.41 7.75 -31.52
C PRO A 90 -1.78 8.91 -30.73
N ARG A 91 -2.63 9.83 -30.28
CA ARG A 91 -2.25 10.87 -29.32
C ARG A 91 -2.12 10.27 -27.93
N ASP A 92 -1.30 10.87 -27.10
CA ASP A 92 -1.22 10.48 -25.70
C ASP A 92 -2.39 11.08 -24.88
N HIS A 93 -2.61 10.53 -23.71
CA HIS A 93 -3.70 10.92 -22.81
C HIS A 93 -3.63 12.37 -22.34
N GLN A 94 -2.43 12.99 -22.29
CA GLN A 94 -2.28 14.42 -21.97
C GLN A 94 -2.82 15.28 -23.11
N GLU A 95 -2.44 14.98 -24.33
CA GLU A 95 -2.92 15.70 -25.52
C GLU A 95 -4.45 15.61 -25.65
N LEU A 96 -5.00 14.40 -25.46
CA LEU A 96 -6.44 14.16 -25.51
C LEU A 96 -7.19 14.87 -24.37
N GLY A 97 -6.65 14.84 -23.16
CA GLY A 97 -7.25 15.51 -22.00
C GLY A 97 -7.24 17.05 -22.14
N ILE A 98 -6.21 17.62 -22.75
CA ILE A 98 -6.15 19.06 -23.06
C ILE A 98 -7.14 19.39 -24.18
N LEU A 99 -7.23 18.58 -25.23
CA LEU A 99 -8.15 18.77 -26.36
C LEU A 99 -9.62 18.77 -25.89
N ALA A 100 -9.96 17.91 -24.95
CA ALA A 100 -11.27 17.86 -24.32
C ALA A 100 -11.53 19.00 -23.30
N ASP A 101 -10.66 19.99 -23.19
CA ASP A 101 -10.67 21.02 -22.13
C ASP A 101 -10.84 20.41 -20.72
N GLY A 102 -10.25 19.24 -20.51
CA GLY A 102 -10.44 18.43 -19.31
C GLY A 102 -9.23 18.33 -18.40
N MET A 103 -8.03 18.70 -18.86
CA MET A 103 -6.78 18.65 -18.07
C MET A 103 -6.04 19.97 -18.13
N ASP A 104 -5.60 20.47 -16.96
CA ASP A 104 -4.83 21.71 -16.86
C ASP A 104 -3.61 21.50 -15.98
N PHE A 105 -2.45 21.33 -16.60
CA PHE A 105 -1.17 21.11 -15.93
C PHE A 105 -0.48 22.43 -15.55
N GLU A 106 -0.73 23.50 -16.31
CA GLU A 106 -0.13 24.81 -16.04
C GLU A 106 -0.70 25.40 -14.74
N ALA A 107 -2.04 25.42 -14.63
CA ALA A 107 -2.67 25.88 -13.41
C ALA A 107 -2.33 25.00 -12.19
N ALA A 108 -2.20 23.69 -12.37
CA ALA A 108 -1.77 22.78 -11.30
C ALA A 108 -0.32 23.10 -10.85
N THR A 109 0.57 23.37 -11.77
CA THR A 109 1.96 23.75 -11.46
C THR A 109 2.02 25.08 -10.70
N LYS A 110 1.16 26.04 -11.04
CA LYS A 110 1.02 27.31 -10.34
C LYS A 110 0.55 27.15 -8.89
N ILE A 111 -0.35 26.19 -8.64
CA ILE A 111 -0.95 25.94 -7.31
C ILE A 111 -0.01 25.12 -6.42
N SER A 112 0.64 24.11 -7.00
CA SER A 112 1.45 23.14 -6.25
C SER A 112 2.88 23.06 -6.79
N LYS A 113 3.10 22.32 -7.85
CA LYS A 113 4.36 22.13 -8.62
C LYS A 113 4.10 21.16 -9.78
N SER A 114 5.16 20.70 -10.47
CA SER A 114 5.05 19.60 -11.46
C SER A 114 4.48 18.31 -10.84
N ARG A 115 3.98 17.41 -11.67
CA ARG A 115 3.35 16.13 -11.29
C ARG A 115 2.06 16.29 -10.48
N PHE A 116 1.33 17.38 -10.71
CA PHE A 116 -0.06 17.57 -10.33
C PHE A 116 -0.87 17.92 -11.58
N VAL A 117 -2.16 17.69 -11.53
CA VAL A 117 -3.10 18.02 -12.61
C VAL A 117 -4.42 18.55 -12.03
N ILE A 118 -5.06 19.46 -12.74
CA ILE A 118 -6.45 19.84 -12.50
C ILE A 118 -7.30 19.12 -13.54
N PHE A 119 -8.26 18.32 -13.10
CA PHE A 119 -9.31 17.81 -13.97
C PHE A 119 -10.49 18.76 -14.02
N LYS A 120 -11.04 18.96 -15.25
CA LYS A 120 -12.18 19.84 -15.51
C LYS A 120 -13.26 19.10 -16.31
N ASN A 121 -14.45 19.64 -16.30
CA ASN A 121 -15.55 19.27 -17.18
C ASN A 121 -15.80 17.75 -17.26
N SER A 122 -15.90 17.21 -18.47
CA SER A 122 -16.17 15.79 -18.71
C SER A 122 -15.07 14.86 -18.20
N VAL A 123 -13.79 15.29 -18.17
CA VAL A 123 -12.69 14.48 -17.62
C VAL A 123 -12.78 14.38 -16.09
N ALA A 124 -13.15 15.46 -15.40
CA ALA A 124 -13.42 15.40 -13.96
C ALA A 124 -14.61 14.48 -13.65
N LYS A 125 -15.64 14.52 -14.49
CA LYS A 125 -16.80 13.63 -14.38
C LYS A 125 -16.41 12.17 -14.65
N LEU A 126 -15.56 11.90 -15.64
CA LEU A 126 -15.04 10.56 -15.94
C LEU A 126 -14.24 9.99 -14.77
N SER A 127 -13.40 10.81 -14.11
CA SER A 127 -12.67 10.39 -12.92
C SER A 127 -13.62 9.91 -11.81
N ARG A 128 -14.66 10.69 -11.52
CA ARG A 128 -15.68 10.34 -10.52
C ARG A 128 -16.51 9.12 -10.94
N ALA A 129 -16.84 9.01 -12.21
CA ALA A 129 -17.57 7.87 -12.78
C ALA A 129 -16.78 6.57 -12.63
N LEU A 130 -15.47 6.60 -12.88
CA LEU A 130 -14.57 5.46 -12.66
C LEU A 130 -14.53 5.03 -11.19
N ILE A 131 -14.38 5.98 -10.27
CA ILE A 131 -14.38 5.70 -8.83
C ILE A 131 -15.68 4.98 -8.44
N GLN A 132 -16.82 5.56 -8.80
CA GLN A 132 -18.12 5.00 -8.44
C GLN A 132 -18.37 3.64 -9.09
N PHE A 133 -17.99 3.46 -10.35
CA PHE A 133 -18.09 2.18 -11.06
C PHE A 133 -17.27 1.09 -10.37
N MET A 134 -16.00 1.37 -10.04
CA MET A 134 -15.11 0.42 -9.38
C MET A 134 -15.64 0.03 -7.98
N LEU A 135 -16.04 1.02 -7.15
CA LEU A 135 -16.61 0.77 -5.85
C LEU A 135 -17.87 -0.08 -5.93
N ASN A 136 -18.81 0.27 -6.84
CA ASN A 136 -20.05 -0.48 -7.02
C ASN A 136 -19.79 -1.92 -7.47
N THR A 137 -18.84 -2.14 -8.37
CA THR A 137 -18.50 -3.49 -8.83
C THR A 137 -17.93 -4.31 -7.68
N HIS A 138 -16.97 -3.77 -6.94
CA HIS A 138 -16.34 -4.52 -5.84
C HIS A 138 -17.30 -4.79 -4.67
N THR A 139 -18.20 -3.86 -4.36
CA THR A 139 -19.19 -4.06 -3.29
C THR A 139 -20.33 -4.98 -3.69
N ASN A 140 -20.92 -4.80 -4.89
CA ASN A 140 -22.13 -5.49 -5.29
C ASN A 140 -21.85 -6.87 -5.91
N GLU A 141 -20.72 -7.05 -6.61
CA GLU A 141 -20.41 -8.28 -7.34
C GLU A 141 -19.34 -9.12 -6.66
N HIS A 142 -18.34 -8.50 -6.03
CA HIS A 142 -17.20 -9.20 -5.44
C HIS A 142 -17.30 -9.34 -3.90
N GLY A 143 -18.33 -8.74 -3.28
CA GLY A 143 -18.62 -8.90 -1.85
C GLY A 143 -17.67 -8.18 -0.90
N TYR A 144 -16.94 -7.15 -1.37
CA TYR A 144 -16.13 -6.31 -0.49
C TYR A 144 -17.00 -5.37 0.33
N GLN A 145 -16.61 -5.15 1.56
CA GLN A 145 -17.18 -4.11 2.41
C GLN A 145 -16.49 -2.79 2.12
N GLU A 146 -17.25 -1.77 1.70
CA GLU A 146 -16.72 -0.42 1.54
C GLU A 146 -16.45 0.22 2.90
N ILE A 147 -15.26 0.81 3.07
CA ILE A 147 -14.93 1.60 4.24
C ILE A 147 -14.30 2.94 3.85
N TYR A 148 -14.64 3.99 4.61
CA TYR A 148 -14.04 5.31 4.51
C TYR A 148 -13.04 5.50 5.64
N VAL A 149 -11.81 5.88 5.31
CA VAL A 149 -10.67 5.90 6.24
C VAL A 149 -10.02 7.28 6.33
N PRO A 150 -9.31 7.60 7.42
CA PRO A 150 -8.50 8.80 7.51
C PRO A 150 -7.38 8.85 6.46
N TYR A 151 -7.12 10.02 5.88
CA TYR A 151 -6.03 10.25 4.91
C TYR A 151 -4.74 10.73 5.57
N ILE A 152 -4.80 11.06 6.86
CA ILE A 152 -3.67 11.40 7.70
C ILE A 152 -3.54 10.30 8.74
N VAL A 153 -2.34 9.71 8.83
CA VAL A 153 -2.07 8.58 9.72
C VAL A 153 -0.83 8.85 10.57
N ASN A 154 -0.74 8.19 11.73
CA ASN A 154 0.43 8.25 12.58
C ASN A 154 1.57 7.36 12.06
N LYS A 155 2.78 7.59 12.57
CA LYS A 155 3.99 6.82 12.26
C LYS A 155 3.80 5.31 12.43
N ASP A 156 3.14 4.88 13.49
CA ASP A 156 2.92 3.46 13.79
C ASP A 156 2.11 2.75 12.71
N SER A 157 1.20 3.47 12.05
CA SER A 157 0.42 2.93 10.95
C SER A 157 1.29 2.61 9.73
N LEU A 158 2.25 3.49 9.41
CA LEU A 158 3.23 3.27 8.33
C LEU A 158 4.28 2.21 8.68
N LEU A 159 4.68 2.11 9.95
CA LEU A 159 5.54 1.02 10.44
C LEU A 159 4.83 -0.33 10.32
N GLY A 160 3.55 -0.36 10.68
CA GLY A 160 2.73 -1.57 10.66
C GLY A 160 2.59 -2.20 9.28
N THR A 161 2.46 -1.41 8.24
CA THR A 161 2.34 -1.86 6.85
C THR A 161 3.68 -1.90 6.09
N GLY A 162 4.78 -1.43 6.71
CA GLY A 162 6.14 -1.58 6.19
C GLY A 162 6.61 -0.45 5.27
N GLN A 163 5.89 0.68 5.19
CA GLN A 163 6.37 1.88 4.49
C GLN A 163 7.52 2.55 5.24
N LEU A 164 7.48 2.55 6.57
CA LEU A 164 8.58 2.98 7.41
C LEU A 164 9.33 1.77 8.00
N PRO A 165 10.63 1.91 8.28
CA PRO A 165 11.49 3.08 8.08
C PRO A 165 11.98 3.26 6.63
N LYS A 166 11.96 2.21 5.81
CA LYS A 166 12.68 2.09 4.54
C LYS A 166 12.30 3.15 3.50
N PHE A 167 11.02 3.48 3.39
CA PHE A 167 10.50 4.40 2.36
C PHE A 167 10.12 5.77 2.93
N LYS A 168 10.85 6.24 3.94
CA LYS A 168 10.57 7.53 4.59
C LYS A 168 10.61 8.70 3.61
N GLU A 169 11.53 8.70 2.67
CA GLU A 169 11.71 9.77 1.68
C GLU A 169 10.55 9.84 0.67
N ASP A 170 9.80 8.74 0.49
CA ASP A 170 8.63 8.68 -0.37
C ASP A 170 7.35 9.17 0.31
N GLN A 171 7.39 9.45 1.62
CA GLN A 171 6.22 9.88 2.37
C GLN A 171 6.13 11.41 2.46
N PHE A 172 4.89 11.93 2.41
CA PHE A 172 4.61 13.32 2.79
C PHE A 172 4.40 13.38 4.30
N GLN A 173 5.40 13.86 5.02
CA GLN A 173 5.31 14.09 6.45
C GLN A 173 4.63 15.43 6.74
N ILE A 174 3.71 15.42 7.70
CA ILE A 174 3.06 16.62 8.25
C ILE A 174 3.82 17.01 9.51
N ASN A 175 4.29 18.25 9.56
CA ASN A 175 4.91 18.78 10.77
C ASN A 175 3.82 19.13 11.77
N ASP A 176 3.67 18.28 12.77
CA ASP A 176 2.87 18.53 13.97
C ASP A 176 3.85 18.52 15.16
N ASP A 177 3.82 19.56 15.99
CA ASP A 177 4.79 19.77 17.08
C ASP A 177 4.80 18.60 18.10
N GLU A 178 3.71 17.82 18.17
CA GLU A 178 3.55 16.75 19.14
C GLU A 178 3.66 15.33 18.56
N ASN A 179 3.41 15.15 17.24
CA ASN A 179 3.28 13.82 16.64
C ASN A 179 3.85 13.75 15.22
N GLU A 180 4.49 12.64 14.89
CA GLU A 180 4.85 12.33 13.49
C GLU A 180 3.62 11.82 12.74
N MET A 181 3.02 12.69 11.92
CA MET A 181 1.86 12.39 11.08
C MET A 181 2.26 12.40 9.60
N TYR A 182 1.52 11.67 8.79
CA TYR A 182 1.81 11.50 7.36
C TYR A 182 0.52 11.47 6.54
N LEU A 183 0.58 11.99 5.31
CA LEU A 183 -0.42 11.71 4.29
C LEU A 183 -0.26 10.27 3.80
N ILE A 184 -1.36 9.56 3.58
CA ILE A 184 -1.32 8.16 3.16
C ILE A 184 -0.78 8.01 1.73
N PRO A 185 0.15 7.07 1.47
CA PRO A 185 0.58 6.72 0.12
C PRO A 185 -0.40 5.77 -0.60
N THR A 186 -1.31 5.15 0.16
CA THR A 186 -2.31 4.17 -0.26
C THR A 186 -3.32 3.95 0.85
N ALA A 187 -4.56 3.60 0.52
CA ALA A 187 -5.57 3.21 1.49
C ALA A 187 -5.22 1.91 2.24
N GLU A 188 -4.32 1.09 1.69
CA GLU A 188 -3.76 -0.09 2.37
C GLU A 188 -3.38 0.23 3.82
N VAL A 189 -2.71 1.38 4.04
CA VAL A 189 -2.20 1.74 5.36
C VAL A 189 -3.32 1.85 6.39
N PRO A 190 -4.30 2.74 6.27
CA PRO A 190 -5.35 2.85 7.28
C PRO A 190 -6.29 1.64 7.30
N VAL A 191 -6.58 1.00 6.15
CA VAL A 191 -7.47 -0.16 6.09
C VAL A 191 -6.86 -1.36 6.82
N THR A 192 -5.59 -1.68 6.60
CA THR A 192 -4.93 -2.78 7.30
C THR A 192 -4.77 -2.48 8.79
N ASN A 193 -4.51 -1.22 9.17
CA ASN A 193 -4.42 -0.78 10.56
C ASN A 193 -5.76 -0.78 11.30
N TYR A 194 -6.89 -0.86 10.61
CA TYR A 194 -8.22 -0.93 11.24
C TYR A 194 -8.31 -2.07 12.26
N HIS A 195 -7.61 -3.16 12.01
CA HIS A 195 -7.55 -4.32 12.90
C HIS A 195 -6.23 -4.45 13.69
N ARG A 196 -5.47 -3.35 13.81
CA ARG A 196 -4.21 -3.37 14.59
C ARG A 196 -4.45 -3.80 16.04
N ASP A 197 -3.61 -4.75 16.51
CA ASP A 197 -3.60 -5.32 17.86
C ASP A 197 -4.86 -6.11 18.25
N GLU A 198 -5.57 -6.65 17.25
CA GLU A 198 -6.79 -7.42 17.45
C GLU A 198 -6.56 -8.94 17.31
N ILE A 199 -7.46 -9.71 17.95
CA ILE A 199 -7.63 -11.14 17.73
C ILE A 199 -8.97 -11.35 17.06
N LEU A 200 -8.92 -11.63 15.76
CA LEU A 200 -10.09 -11.79 14.92
C LEU A 200 -10.73 -13.17 15.14
N ASN A 201 -12.05 -13.22 15.05
CA ASN A 201 -12.77 -14.48 15.07
C ASN A 201 -12.51 -15.25 13.76
N SER A 202 -12.02 -16.48 13.86
CA SER A 202 -11.69 -17.31 12.70
C SER A 202 -12.88 -17.61 11.77
N LYS A 203 -14.12 -17.51 12.29
CA LYS A 203 -15.34 -17.72 11.48
C LYS A 203 -15.63 -16.54 10.55
N ASP A 204 -15.13 -15.35 10.86
CA ASP A 204 -15.36 -14.12 10.09
C ASP A 204 -14.29 -13.92 9.00
N LEU A 205 -13.22 -14.73 9.00
CA LEU A 205 -12.17 -14.68 7.99
C LEU A 205 -12.62 -15.42 6.70
N THR A 206 -12.49 -14.83 5.50
CA THR A 206 -11.68 -13.67 5.11
C THR A 206 -12.48 -12.38 5.26
N LEU A 207 -11.84 -11.35 5.86
CA LEU A 207 -12.35 -9.98 5.80
C LEU A 207 -11.87 -9.34 4.49
N SER A 208 -12.79 -8.73 3.75
CA SER A 208 -12.52 -8.11 2.45
C SER A 208 -13.03 -6.68 2.45
N TYR A 209 -12.13 -5.71 2.27
CA TYR A 209 -12.44 -4.28 2.30
C TYR A 209 -12.08 -3.61 0.98
N VAL A 210 -12.92 -2.66 0.56
CA VAL A 210 -12.61 -1.73 -0.52
C VAL A 210 -12.66 -0.30 -0.01
N SER A 211 -11.71 0.52 -0.41
CA SER A 211 -11.68 1.94 -0.05
C SER A 211 -11.18 2.77 -1.22
N HIS A 212 -11.88 3.87 -1.51
CA HIS A 212 -11.39 4.91 -2.41
C HIS A 212 -10.74 6.02 -1.61
N THR A 213 -9.51 6.38 -1.97
CA THR A 213 -8.80 7.51 -1.36
C THR A 213 -7.91 8.24 -2.36
N PRO A 214 -7.63 9.55 -2.14
CA PRO A 214 -6.41 10.13 -2.65
C PRO A 214 -5.20 9.42 -2.04
N CYS A 215 -4.13 9.32 -2.81
CA CYS A 215 -2.84 8.74 -2.42
C CYS A 215 -1.76 9.78 -2.66
N PHE A 216 -0.80 9.90 -1.74
CA PHE A 216 0.24 10.92 -1.77
C PHE A 216 1.62 10.28 -1.74
N ARG A 217 2.44 10.52 -2.79
CA ARG A 217 3.80 9.98 -2.90
C ARG A 217 4.76 11.07 -3.33
N SER A 218 5.88 11.23 -2.60
CA SER A 218 6.90 12.22 -2.96
C SER A 218 7.72 11.80 -4.19
N GLU A 219 7.66 10.52 -4.59
CA GLU A 219 8.33 10.00 -5.77
C GLU A 219 9.84 10.29 -5.78
N ALA A 220 10.49 10.18 -4.62
CA ALA A 220 11.87 10.60 -4.38
C ALA A 220 12.90 9.92 -5.31
N GLY A 221 12.67 8.67 -5.70
CA GLY A 221 13.58 7.90 -6.56
C GLY A 221 13.30 8.01 -8.07
N SER A 222 12.27 8.75 -8.51
CA SER A 222 11.77 8.71 -9.89
C SER A 222 12.13 9.93 -10.74
N TYR A 223 13.30 10.50 -10.54
CA TYR A 223 13.75 11.70 -11.27
C TYR A 223 13.81 11.45 -12.78
N GLY A 224 13.07 12.25 -13.57
CA GLY A 224 13.06 12.15 -15.04
C GLY A 224 12.21 11.03 -15.64
N LEU A 225 11.64 10.13 -14.83
CA LEU A 225 10.78 9.05 -15.30
C LEU A 225 9.31 9.49 -15.37
N ASP A 226 8.63 9.15 -16.48
CA ASP A 226 7.19 9.38 -16.68
C ASP A 226 6.73 10.80 -16.27
N THR A 227 7.47 11.82 -16.68
CA THR A 227 7.20 13.22 -16.33
C THR A 227 6.03 13.82 -17.09
N LYS A 228 5.59 13.19 -18.20
CA LYS A 228 4.49 13.64 -19.04
C LYS A 228 3.19 12.98 -18.61
N GLY A 229 2.09 13.76 -18.59
CA GLY A 229 0.74 13.28 -18.35
C GLY A 229 0.45 12.89 -16.89
N ILE A 230 -0.40 11.88 -16.71
CA ILE A 230 -0.94 11.49 -15.39
C ILE A 230 -0.49 10.09 -14.93
N ILE A 231 0.53 9.51 -15.56
CA ILE A 231 1.01 8.16 -15.19
C ILE A 231 1.70 8.15 -13.83
N ARG A 232 2.43 9.23 -13.51
CA ARG A 232 3.19 9.35 -12.25
C ARG A 232 3.00 10.73 -11.63
N GLN A 233 2.21 10.78 -10.56
CA GLN A 233 1.83 12.01 -9.88
C GLN A 233 2.09 11.93 -8.39
N HIS A 234 2.30 13.11 -7.74
CA HIS A 234 2.43 13.22 -6.29
C HIS A 234 1.10 12.98 -5.55
N GLN A 235 -0.01 13.27 -6.22
CA GLN A 235 -1.37 13.02 -5.74
C GLN A 235 -2.16 12.32 -6.84
N PHE A 236 -2.80 11.20 -6.51
CA PHE A 236 -3.66 10.46 -7.43
C PHE A 236 -4.76 9.73 -6.66
N GLU A 237 -5.81 9.33 -7.38
CA GLU A 237 -6.94 8.61 -6.81
C GLU A 237 -6.78 7.11 -7.06
N LYS A 238 -7.11 6.30 -6.04
CA LYS A 238 -7.03 4.84 -6.13
C LYS A 238 -8.19 4.18 -5.39
N VAL A 239 -8.80 3.19 -6.00
CA VAL A 239 -9.66 2.21 -5.33
C VAL A 239 -8.77 1.07 -4.88
N GLU A 240 -8.72 0.80 -3.58
CA GLU A 240 -7.84 -0.20 -2.98
C GLU A 240 -8.64 -1.34 -2.40
N LEU A 241 -8.20 -2.56 -2.68
CA LEU A 241 -8.72 -3.79 -2.12
C LEU A 241 -7.76 -4.29 -1.04
N VAL A 242 -8.29 -4.64 0.12
CA VAL A 242 -7.50 -5.22 1.23
C VAL A 242 -8.22 -6.45 1.76
N LYS A 243 -7.48 -7.54 1.92
CA LYS A 243 -7.99 -8.75 2.57
C LYS A 243 -7.15 -9.10 3.80
N ILE A 244 -7.84 -9.56 4.85
CA ILE A 244 -7.22 -10.17 6.04
C ILE A 244 -7.77 -11.58 6.15
N THR A 245 -6.90 -12.58 6.07
CA THR A 245 -7.32 -13.97 5.94
C THR A 245 -6.54 -14.93 6.82
N HIS A 246 -7.06 -16.16 6.96
CA HIS A 246 -6.31 -17.26 7.55
C HIS A 246 -5.12 -17.65 6.66
N PRO A 247 -3.95 -18.01 7.24
CA PRO A 247 -2.76 -18.37 6.45
C PRO A 247 -3.01 -19.38 5.33
N ASP A 248 -3.81 -20.42 5.60
CA ASP A 248 -4.10 -21.51 4.63
C ASP A 248 -4.89 -21.04 3.41
N LYS A 249 -5.58 -19.90 3.49
CA LYS A 249 -6.39 -19.36 2.40
C LYS A 249 -5.67 -18.31 1.56
N SER A 250 -4.56 -17.77 2.04
CA SER A 250 -3.97 -16.54 1.48
C SER A 250 -3.54 -16.67 0.01
N SER A 251 -3.09 -17.83 -0.44
CA SER A 251 -2.76 -18.05 -1.86
C SER A 251 -4.02 -18.01 -2.74
N HIS A 252 -5.11 -18.65 -2.31
CA HIS A 252 -6.39 -18.61 -3.01
C HIS A 252 -6.97 -17.18 -3.03
N GLU A 253 -6.87 -16.47 -1.91
CA GLU A 253 -7.36 -15.09 -1.80
C GLU A 253 -6.57 -14.10 -2.67
N LEU A 254 -5.29 -14.36 -2.96
CA LEU A 254 -4.51 -13.57 -3.90
C LEU A 254 -5.03 -13.75 -5.34
N GLU A 255 -5.30 -14.99 -5.76
CA GLU A 255 -5.86 -15.25 -7.09
C GLU A 255 -7.24 -14.59 -7.24
N GLN A 256 -8.09 -14.69 -6.21
CA GLN A 256 -9.40 -14.06 -6.22
C GLN A 256 -9.31 -12.53 -6.27
N LEU A 257 -8.47 -11.91 -5.44
CA LEU A 257 -8.27 -10.45 -5.41
C LEU A 257 -7.75 -9.95 -6.76
N THR A 258 -6.83 -10.70 -7.37
CA THR A 258 -6.30 -10.35 -8.69
C THR A 258 -7.38 -10.48 -9.77
N ALA A 259 -8.20 -11.54 -9.73
CA ALA A 259 -9.32 -11.71 -10.66
C ALA A 259 -10.38 -10.61 -10.51
N ASP A 260 -10.64 -10.15 -9.28
CA ASP A 260 -11.54 -9.03 -9.01
C ASP A 260 -11.04 -7.72 -9.65
N ALA A 261 -9.72 -7.48 -9.62
CA ALA A 261 -9.11 -6.34 -10.30
C ALA A 261 -9.10 -6.50 -11.84
N GLU A 262 -8.79 -7.71 -12.36
CA GLU A 262 -8.88 -8.02 -13.80
C GLU A 262 -10.29 -7.77 -14.33
N LYS A 263 -11.34 -8.08 -13.55
CA LYS A 263 -12.74 -7.89 -13.94
C LYS A 263 -13.07 -6.44 -14.28
N ILE A 264 -12.49 -5.47 -13.59
CA ILE A 264 -12.65 -4.05 -13.92
C ILE A 264 -12.11 -3.75 -15.32
N LEU A 265 -10.93 -4.27 -15.67
CA LEU A 265 -10.32 -4.09 -16.99
C LEU A 265 -11.15 -4.76 -18.10
N GLU A 266 -11.68 -5.95 -17.83
CA GLU A 266 -12.57 -6.68 -18.75
C GLU A 266 -13.87 -5.92 -19.02
N LEU A 267 -14.52 -5.40 -17.97
CA LEU A 267 -15.75 -4.60 -18.10
C LEU A 267 -15.53 -3.29 -18.85
N LEU A 268 -14.32 -2.71 -18.72
CA LEU A 268 -13.92 -1.52 -19.45
C LEU A 268 -13.43 -1.83 -20.88
N GLU A 269 -13.37 -3.11 -21.27
CA GLU A 269 -12.88 -3.56 -22.58
C GLU A 269 -11.44 -3.08 -22.88
N LEU A 270 -10.59 -2.94 -21.83
CA LEU A 270 -9.21 -2.51 -21.97
C LEU A 270 -8.27 -3.71 -22.17
N PRO A 271 -7.33 -3.66 -23.12
CA PRO A 271 -6.33 -4.71 -23.30
C PRO A 271 -5.30 -4.65 -22.18
N TYR A 272 -5.02 -5.79 -21.56
CA TYR A 272 -4.12 -5.90 -20.41
C TYR A 272 -3.34 -7.21 -20.40
N ARG A 273 -2.31 -7.28 -19.57
CA ARG A 273 -1.63 -8.52 -19.22
C ARG A 273 -1.45 -8.65 -17.70
N LYS A 274 -1.42 -9.89 -17.22
CA LYS A 274 -1.07 -10.26 -15.84
C LYS A 274 0.36 -10.77 -15.82
N VAL A 275 1.19 -10.20 -14.98
CA VAL A 275 2.59 -10.61 -14.80
C VAL A 275 2.85 -10.98 -13.35
N LYS A 276 3.70 -12.00 -13.14
CA LYS A 276 4.21 -12.35 -11.81
C LYS A 276 5.58 -11.69 -11.65
N LEU A 277 5.74 -10.88 -10.63
CA LEU A 277 7.01 -10.19 -10.40
C LEU A 277 8.11 -11.15 -9.98
N CYS A 278 9.31 -10.93 -10.51
CA CYS A 278 10.51 -11.66 -10.15
C CYS A 278 11.13 -11.14 -8.84
N SER A 279 12.10 -11.87 -8.32
CA SER A 279 12.78 -11.54 -7.06
C SER A 279 13.50 -10.19 -7.05
N GLY A 280 13.84 -9.63 -8.21
CA GLY A 280 14.51 -8.33 -8.35
C GLY A 280 13.56 -7.14 -8.50
N ASP A 281 12.27 -7.38 -8.76
CA ASP A 281 11.26 -6.35 -9.00
C ASP A 281 10.18 -6.30 -7.90
N ILE A 282 10.02 -7.39 -7.15
CA ILE A 282 9.01 -7.50 -6.10
C ILE A 282 9.25 -6.52 -4.94
N GLY A 283 8.18 -5.94 -4.40
CA GLY A 283 8.24 -4.98 -3.30
C GLY A 283 8.75 -5.58 -1.98
N PHE A 284 9.41 -4.75 -1.17
CA PHE A 284 10.08 -5.10 0.10
C PHE A 284 9.25 -5.94 1.06
N GLY A 285 7.97 -5.63 1.21
CA GLY A 285 7.07 -6.30 2.15
C GLY A 285 6.32 -7.49 1.57
N SER A 286 6.29 -7.64 0.25
CA SER A 286 5.52 -8.69 -0.41
C SER A 286 6.25 -10.03 -0.44
N SER A 287 5.48 -11.12 -0.30
CA SER A 287 5.97 -12.49 -0.52
C SER A 287 5.77 -12.94 -1.96
N ILE A 288 4.69 -12.52 -2.61
CA ILE A 288 4.38 -12.75 -4.01
C ILE A 288 3.48 -11.63 -4.51
N THR A 289 3.73 -11.15 -5.74
CA THR A 289 2.97 -10.07 -6.35
C THR A 289 2.62 -10.42 -7.79
N TYR A 290 1.37 -10.12 -8.16
CA TYR A 290 0.91 -10.07 -9.54
C TYR A 290 0.61 -8.63 -9.92
N ASP A 291 1.22 -8.15 -10.99
CA ASP A 291 0.87 -6.86 -11.57
C ASP A 291 -0.08 -7.06 -12.75
N LEU A 292 -1.08 -6.18 -12.83
CA LEU A 292 -1.87 -6.00 -14.04
C LEU A 292 -1.31 -4.79 -14.77
N GLU A 293 -1.02 -4.97 -16.04
CA GLU A 293 -0.49 -3.91 -16.88
C GLU A 293 -1.44 -3.68 -18.06
N VAL A 294 -1.86 -2.42 -18.27
CA VAL A 294 -2.74 -2.01 -19.36
C VAL A 294 -1.94 -1.48 -20.55
N TRP A 295 -2.40 -1.77 -21.76
CA TRP A 295 -1.78 -1.27 -22.98
C TRP A 295 -2.03 0.22 -23.18
N LEU A 296 -0.96 0.97 -23.47
CA LEU A 296 -1.04 2.38 -23.89
C LEU A 296 -0.57 2.54 -25.35
N PRO A 297 -1.50 2.83 -26.28
CA PRO A 297 -1.21 2.92 -27.71
C PRO A 297 -0.15 3.94 -28.08
N SER A 298 -0.13 5.12 -27.43
CA SER A 298 0.85 6.18 -27.73
C SER A 298 2.28 5.77 -27.42
N GLN A 299 2.46 4.93 -26.40
CA GLN A 299 3.75 4.44 -25.95
C GLN A 299 4.12 3.09 -26.56
N LYS A 300 3.15 2.38 -27.15
CA LYS A 300 3.27 0.98 -27.59
C LYS A 300 3.85 0.06 -26.49
N LYS A 301 3.34 0.25 -25.27
CA LYS A 301 3.82 -0.46 -24.08
C LYS A 301 2.66 -0.79 -23.14
N TYR A 302 2.83 -1.87 -22.41
CA TYR A 302 2.04 -2.13 -21.22
C TYR A 302 2.54 -1.30 -20.03
N ARG A 303 1.63 -0.81 -19.21
CA ARG A 303 1.92 -0.02 -18.00
C ARG A 303 1.14 -0.58 -16.82
N GLU A 304 1.83 -0.75 -15.71
CA GLU A 304 1.23 -1.18 -14.45
C GLU A 304 0.02 -0.30 -14.10
N ILE A 305 -1.11 -0.94 -13.79
CA ILE A 305 -2.36 -0.30 -13.38
C ILE A 305 -2.86 -0.82 -12.04
N SER A 306 -2.46 -2.02 -11.66
CA SER A 306 -2.69 -2.63 -10.36
C SER A 306 -1.52 -3.51 -9.98
N SER A 307 -1.21 -3.56 -8.68
CA SER A 307 -0.22 -4.45 -8.10
C SER A 307 -0.90 -5.22 -6.95
N CYS A 308 -1.11 -6.52 -7.13
CA CYS A 308 -1.83 -7.39 -6.21
C CYS A 308 -0.83 -8.25 -5.43
N SER A 309 -0.73 -8.03 -4.13
CA SER A 309 0.32 -8.61 -3.28
C SER A 309 -0.23 -9.42 -2.12
N ASN A 310 0.45 -10.53 -1.81
CA ASN A 310 0.30 -11.26 -0.57
C ASN A 310 1.52 -11.01 0.32
N TYR A 311 1.30 -10.43 1.48
CA TYR A 311 2.35 -10.12 2.46
C TYR A 311 2.58 -11.26 3.45
N LYS A 312 1.76 -12.32 3.38
CA LYS A 312 1.73 -13.35 4.42
C LYS A 312 1.62 -12.70 5.81
N ASP A 313 2.48 -13.05 6.74
CA ASP A 313 2.46 -12.53 8.10
C ASP A 313 3.37 -11.29 8.32
N PHE A 314 3.97 -10.73 7.27
CA PHE A 314 4.89 -9.59 7.38
C PHE A 314 4.26 -8.37 8.06
N GLN A 315 3.07 -7.97 7.63
CA GLN A 315 2.35 -6.83 8.21
C GLN A 315 1.71 -7.21 9.54
N THR A 316 1.12 -8.39 9.63
CA THR A 316 0.44 -8.82 10.86
C THR A 316 1.37 -9.07 12.03
N ARG A 317 2.66 -9.40 11.80
CA ARG A 317 3.70 -9.40 12.85
C ARG A 317 3.87 -8.03 13.47
N ARG A 318 3.92 -6.97 12.66
CA ARG A 318 4.08 -5.58 13.09
C ARG A 318 2.80 -5.06 13.73
N LEU A 319 1.66 -5.35 13.13
CA LEU A 319 0.33 -4.90 13.56
C LEU A 319 -0.30 -5.77 14.63
N LYS A 320 0.27 -6.95 14.92
CA LYS A 320 -0.25 -7.95 15.87
C LYS A 320 -1.69 -8.40 15.57
N ILE A 321 -2.01 -8.55 14.28
CA ILE A 321 -3.32 -9.07 13.85
C ILE A 321 -3.27 -10.59 13.87
N ARG A 322 -4.11 -11.18 14.69
CA ARG A 322 -4.10 -12.63 14.98
C ARG A 322 -5.52 -13.19 14.85
N THR A 323 -5.59 -14.49 14.69
CA THR A 323 -6.82 -15.27 14.90
C THR A 323 -6.56 -16.40 15.88
N GLU A 324 -7.60 -17.03 16.36
CA GLU A 324 -7.49 -18.19 17.23
C GLU A 324 -7.80 -19.48 16.45
N GLU A 325 -6.90 -20.45 16.52
CA GLU A 325 -7.05 -21.77 15.96
C GLU A 325 -6.70 -22.83 17.03
N LYS A 326 -7.67 -23.71 17.36
CA LYS A 326 -7.48 -24.81 18.32
C LYS A 326 -6.84 -24.39 19.66
N GLY A 327 -7.23 -23.19 20.15
CA GLY A 327 -6.70 -22.64 21.40
C GLY A 327 -5.32 -21.97 21.29
N SER A 328 -4.75 -21.87 20.10
CA SER A 328 -3.51 -21.18 19.81
C SER A 328 -3.73 -19.92 18.99
N LYS A 329 -2.96 -18.86 19.24
CA LYS A 329 -3.00 -17.64 18.44
C LYS A 329 -2.12 -17.79 17.22
N VAL A 330 -2.69 -17.58 16.03
CA VAL A 330 -2.02 -17.64 14.74
C VAL A 330 -2.04 -16.24 14.11
N LEU A 331 -0.93 -15.79 13.53
CA LEU A 331 -0.89 -14.55 12.76
C LEU A 331 -1.74 -14.70 11.49
N CYS A 332 -2.62 -13.72 11.23
CA CYS A 332 -3.32 -13.64 9.95
C CYS A 332 -2.37 -13.32 8.82
N HIS A 333 -2.80 -13.52 7.57
CA HIS A 333 -2.14 -13.01 6.38
C HIS A 333 -2.90 -11.78 5.86
N THR A 334 -2.16 -10.82 5.29
CA THR A 334 -2.74 -9.64 4.62
C THR A 334 -2.43 -9.67 3.14
N LEU A 335 -3.39 -9.18 2.38
CA LEU A 335 -3.28 -9.00 0.94
C LEU A 335 -3.82 -7.63 0.56
N ASN A 336 -3.26 -7.04 -0.47
CA ASN A 336 -3.84 -5.85 -1.08
C ASN A 336 -3.71 -5.88 -2.60
N GLY A 337 -4.44 -4.99 -3.24
CA GLY A 337 -4.32 -4.72 -4.67
C GLY A 337 -5.15 -3.51 -5.07
N SER A 338 -4.75 -2.84 -6.15
CA SER A 338 -5.56 -1.76 -6.67
C SER A 338 -6.74 -2.29 -7.47
N GLY A 339 -7.91 -1.82 -7.17
CA GLY A 339 -9.11 -2.19 -7.88
C GLY A 339 -9.78 -1.08 -8.74
N LEU A 340 -9.14 -0.09 -9.39
CA LEU A 340 -7.78 0.13 -9.88
C LEU A 340 -7.22 1.52 -9.50
N ALA A 341 -6.06 1.90 -10.06
CA ALA A 341 -5.55 3.28 -10.06
C ALA A 341 -6.35 4.14 -11.06
N VAL A 342 -7.16 5.08 -10.55
CA VAL A 342 -8.14 5.84 -11.34
C VAL A 342 -7.51 6.63 -12.48
N GLY A 343 -6.40 7.35 -12.18
CA GLY A 343 -5.71 8.16 -13.19
C GLY A 343 -5.12 7.31 -14.33
N ARG A 344 -4.51 6.17 -14.02
CA ARG A 344 -3.97 5.26 -15.05
C ARG A 344 -5.08 4.59 -15.86
N THR A 345 -6.20 4.24 -15.23
CA THR A 345 -7.39 3.73 -15.93
C THR A 345 -7.95 4.77 -16.89
N MET A 346 -8.04 6.02 -16.44
CA MET A 346 -8.48 7.13 -17.28
C MET A 346 -7.52 7.37 -18.47
N ALA A 347 -6.20 7.34 -18.24
CA ALA A 347 -5.22 7.44 -19.32
C ALA A 347 -5.39 6.32 -20.35
N ALA A 348 -5.62 5.09 -19.89
CA ALA A 348 -5.86 3.95 -20.76
C ALA A 348 -7.15 4.12 -21.58
N ILE A 349 -8.24 4.62 -20.98
CA ILE A 349 -9.50 4.90 -21.70
C ILE A 349 -9.27 5.97 -22.76
N LEU A 350 -8.65 7.10 -22.40
CA LEU A 350 -8.39 8.16 -23.36
C LEU A 350 -7.60 7.66 -24.57
N GLU A 351 -6.56 6.86 -24.36
CA GLU A 351 -5.70 6.38 -25.42
C GLU A 351 -6.30 5.24 -26.26
N ASN A 352 -7.01 4.27 -25.63
CA ASN A 352 -7.54 3.10 -26.34
C ASN A 352 -8.85 3.39 -27.10
N PHE A 353 -9.64 4.38 -26.66
CA PHE A 353 -10.94 4.70 -27.24
C PHE A 353 -10.94 6.01 -28.02
N GLN A 354 -9.76 6.54 -28.36
CA GLN A 354 -9.63 7.76 -29.15
C GLN A 354 -10.00 7.56 -30.61
N GLU A 355 -10.56 8.60 -31.21
CA GLU A 355 -10.82 8.71 -32.63
C GLU A 355 -9.82 9.65 -33.31
N LYS A 356 -9.76 9.62 -34.65
CA LYS A 356 -8.89 10.49 -35.46
C LYS A 356 -9.13 11.98 -35.21
N SER A 357 -10.37 12.35 -34.91
CA SER A 357 -10.77 13.70 -34.52
C SER A 357 -10.13 14.20 -33.24
N GLY A 358 -9.78 13.27 -32.33
CA GLY A 358 -9.37 13.53 -30.95
C GLY A 358 -10.51 13.42 -29.95
N SER A 359 -11.74 13.11 -30.41
CA SER A 359 -12.82 12.66 -29.51
C SER A 359 -12.49 11.30 -28.91
N VAL A 360 -13.08 10.99 -27.78
CA VAL A 360 -12.86 9.71 -27.07
C VAL A 360 -14.20 9.07 -26.74
N GLN A 361 -14.41 7.85 -27.20
CA GLN A 361 -15.60 7.07 -26.89
C GLN A 361 -15.59 6.65 -25.41
N ILE A 362 -16.69 6.87 -24.72
CA ILE A 362 -16.85 6.44 -23.32
C ILE A 362 -17.25 4.97 -23.29
N PRO A 363 -16.51 4.09 -22.57
CA PRO A 363 -16.90 2.70 -22.39
C PRO A 363 -18.36 2.56 -21.95
N LYS A 364 -19.08 1.63 -22.56
CA LYS A 364 -20.54 1.47 -22.34
C LYS A 364 -20.90 1.36 -20.86
N VAL A 365 -20.09 0.64 -20.09
CA VAL A 365 -20.30 0.43 -18.65
C VAL A 365 -20.24 1.71 -17.84
N LEU A 366 -19.55 2.75 -18.32
CA LEU A 366 -19.41 4.04 -17.64
C LEU A 366 -20.50 5.04 -18.02
N ARG A 367 -21.24 4.84 -19.13
CA ARG A 367 -22.26 5.79 -19.61
C ARG A 367 -23.35 6.09 -18.59
N PRO A 368 -23.86 5.12 -17.78
CA PRO A 368 -24.81 5.41 -16.70
C PRO A 368 -24.27 6.38 -15.65
N TYR A 369 -22.97 6.33 -15.38
CA TYR A 369 -22.28 7.21 -14.43
C TYR A 369 -21.91 8.57 -15.04
N MET A 370 -22.08 8.71 -16.36
CA MET A 370 -21.79 9.90 -17.16
C MET A 370 -23.06 10.60 -17.66
N ASP A 371 -24.24 10.33 -17.06
CA ASP A 371 -25.56 10.83 -17.47
C ASP A 371 -25.90 10.49 -18.94
N GLY A 372 -25.46 9.33 -19.42
CA GLY A 372 -25.66 8.85 -20.78
C GLY A 372 -24.72 9.46 -21.82
N GLN A 373 -23.74 10.28 -21.42
CA GLN A 373 -22.74 10.82 -22.36
C GLN A 373 -21.95 9.67 -23.00
N GLU A 374 -21.80 9.71 -24.33
CA GLU A 374 -21.13 8.65 -25.09
C GLU A 374 -19.72 9.02 -25.53
N VAL A 375 -19.43 10.32 -25.66
CA VAL A 375 -18.16 10.85 -26.21
C VAL A 375 -17.66 12.00 -25.33
N LEU A 376 -16.34 12.06 -25.12
CA LEU A 376 -15.63 13.21 -24.56
C LEU A 376 -15.22 14.18 -25.65
#